data_413f977f939370a81b5d75fa3cf1cf4e
#
_entry.id   413f977f939370a81b5d75fa3cf1cf4e
#
_cell.length_a   1.000
_cell.length_b   1.000
_cell.length_c   1.000
_cell.angle_alpha   90.00
_cell.angle_beta   90.00
_cell.angle_gamma   90.00
#
_symmetry.space_group_name_H-M   'P 1'
#
loop_
_entity.id
_entity.type
_entity.pdbx_description
1 polymer ?
#
loop_
_entity_poly.entity_id
_entity_poly.type
_entity_poly.pdbx_seq_one_letter_code
_entity_poly.pdbx_strand_id
1 'polypeptide(L)'
;AVMLYEVDSSFYDSIVYNQKPKYVAVTDSSSAFSLENIKKGSYLLTALKEDSPNYTYQQKTDKIAYRKQFITVPSDTAYVLRLFKESIDYSFKRARQASQNKIAFGYEGEGESMLIKMLSDVPDDFSSVNTKVIDKDTLNYWYRPTFDVDA
;
A
#
# COMPACT_ATOMS: atom_id res chain seq x y z
N ALA A 1 -14.88 4.09 -6.76
CA ALA A 1 -15.17 5.41 -7.35
C ALA A 1 -14.24 5.67 -8.53
N VAL A 2 -14.72 6.46 -9.51
CA VAL A 2 -13.92 6.97 -10.63
C VAL A 2 -13.75 8.47 -10.43
N MET A 3 -12.55 8.98 -10.64
CA MET A 3 -12.14 10.29 -10.17
C MET A 3 -11.39 11.07 -11.26
N LEU A 4 -11.59 12.37 -11.29
CA LEU A 4 -10.84 13.29 -12.13
C LEU A 4 -10.09 14.33 -11.28
N TYR A 5 -8.80 14.44 -11.52
CA TYR A 5 -7.94 15.51 -11.01
C TYR A 5 -7.61 16.46 -12.14
N GLU A 6 -7.86 17.76 -11.95
CA GLU A 6 -7.55 18.77 -12.94
C GLU A 6 -6.04 18.88 -13.13
N VAL A 7 -5.60 18.95 -14.39
CA VAL A 7 -4.19 19.11 -14.73
C VAL A 7 -3.96 20.59 -15.06
N ASP A 8 -3.54 21.33 -14.05
CA ASP A 8 -3.19 22.74 -14.11
C ASP A 8 -1.79 23.00 -13.54
N SER A 9 -1.44 24.23 -13.27
CA SER A 9 -0.13 24.61 -12.70
C SER A 9 0.13 24.07 -11.30
N SER A 10 -0.90 23.59 -10.59
CA SER A 10 -0.80 22.99 -9.25
C SER A 10 -0.74 21.46 -9.28
N PHE A 11 -0.84 20.85 -10.46
CA PHE A 11 -0.82 19.41 -10.63
C PHE A 11 0.57 18.82 -10.31
N TYR A 12 0.59 17.67 -9.62
CA TYR A 12 1.79 16.87 -9.36
C TYR A 12 1.45 15.38 -9.34
N ASP A 13 2.41 14.53 -9.67
CA ASP A 13 2.19 13.09 -9.91
C ASP A 13 1.61 12.33 -8.70
N SER A 14 1.94 12.75 -7.48
CA SER A 14 1.43 12.12 -6.26
C SER A 14 0.15 12.77 -5.70
N ILE A 15 -0.58 13.51 -6.53
CA ILE A 15 -1.82 14.22 -6.12
C ILE A 15 -2.86 13.28 -5.51
N VAL A 16 -2.95 12.03 -5.98
CA VAL A 16 -3.92 11.02 -5.54
C VAL A 16 -3.77 10.62 -4.07
N TYR A 17 -2.59 10.81 -3.48
CA TYR A 17 -2.31 10.49 -2.08
C TYR A 17 -2.73 11.60 -1.11
N ASN A 18 -2.77 12.85 -1.58
CA ASN A 18 -2.83 14.01 -0.69
C ASN A 18 -4.04 14.90 -0.93
N GLN A 19 -4.62 14.85 -2.12
CA GLN A 19 -5.74 15.72 -2.48
C GLN A 19 -6.97 14.93 -2.90
N LYS A 20 -8.13 15.51 -2.63
CA LYS A 20 -9.39 14.99 -3.14
C LYS A 20 -9.55 15.34 -4.62
N PRO A 21 -10.19 14.46 -5.40
CA PRO A 21 -10.45 14.70 -6.80
C PRO A 21 -11.43 15.87 -6.98
N LYS A 22 -11.38 16.51 -8.12
CA LYS A 22 -12.32 17.58 -8.49
C LYS A 22 -13.70 17.06 -8.84
N TYR A 23 -13.76 15.87 -9.47
CA TYR A 23 -15.00 15.19 -9.84
C TYR A 23 -14.92 13.73 -9.47
N VAL A 24 -16.03 13.19 -9.03
CA VAL A 24 -16.18 11.79 -8.63
C VAL A 24 -17.45 11.22 -9.23
N ALA A 25 -17.35 10.00 -9.79
CA ALA A 25 -18.48 9.17 -10.14
C ALA A 25 -18.37 7.81 -9.45
N VAL A 26 -19.49 7.23 -9.09
CA VAL A 26 -19.55 5.87 -8.56
C VAL A 26 -19.98 4.95 -9.70
N THR A 27 -19.38 3.78 -9.77
CA THR A 27 -19.77 2.75 -10.74
C THR A 27 -21.11 2.12 -10.34
N ASP A 28 -21.89 1.73 -11.34
CA ASP A 28 -23.09 0.91 -11.14
C ASP A 28 -22.74 -0.57 -10.88
N SER A 29 -23.78 -1.42 -10.81
CA SER A 29 -23.64 -2.86 -10.61
C SER A 29 -22.94 -3.59 -11.76
N SER A 30 -22.91 -3.02 -12.96
CA SER A 30 -22.20 -3.54 -14.13
C SER A 30 -20.75 -3.02 -14.24
N SER A 31 -20.32 -2.24 -13.25
CA SER A 31 -19.03 -1.55 -13.24
C SER A 31 -18.89 -0.45 -14.30
N ALA A 32 -20.00 0.04 -14.83
CA ALA A 32 -20.04 1.19 -15.72
C ALA A 32 -20.08 2.51 -14.91
N PHE A 33 -19.54 3.56 -15.49
CA PHE A 33 -19.56 4.91 -14.92
C PHE A 33 -19.82 5.97 -15.98
N SER A 34 -20.41 7.08 -15.56
CA SER A 34 -20.56 8.29 -16.35
C SER A 34 -20.09 9.49 -15.55
N LEU A 35 -19.36 10.40 -16.19
CA LEU A 35 -18.90 11.66 -15.63
C LEU A 35 -19.51 12.78 -16.47
N GLU A 36 -20.48 13.49 -15.92
CA GLU A 36 -21.25 14.51 -16.59
C GLU A 36 -20.97 15.89 -15.99
N ASN A 37 -21.30 16.95 -16.75
CA ASN A 37 -21.15 18.35 -16.31
C ASN A 37 -19.72 18.73 -15.91
N ILE A 38 -18.74 18.15 -16.61
CA ILE A 38 -17.32 18.42 -16.36
C ILE A 38 -16.90 19.69 -17.10
N LYS A 39 -16.21 20.58 -16.42
CA LYS A 39 -15.63 21.76 -17.04
C LYS A 39 -14.61 21.36 -18.11
N LYS A 40 -14.61 22.08 -19.23
CA LYS A 40 -13.59 21.90 -20.28
C LYS A 40 -12.18 22.01 -19.68
N GLY A 41 -11.32 21.04 -19.96
CA GLY A 41 -9.96 21.02 -19.44
C GLY A 41 -9.26 19.69 -19.67
N SER A 42 -8.07 19.59 -19.10
CA SER A 42 -7.27 18.37 -19.06
C SER A 42 -7.32 17.73 -17.67
N TYR A 43 -7.44 16.41 -17.61
CA TYR A 43 -7.65 15.70 -16.35
C TYR A 43 -6.84 14.40 -16.30
N LEU A 44 -6.34 14.08 -15.11
CA LEU A 44 -5.92 12.73 -14.78
C LEU A 44 -7.15 11.89 -14.43
N LEU A 45 -7.38 10.81 -15.19
CA LEU A 45 -8.47 9.87 -14.94
C LEU A 45 -7.94 8.71 -14.09
N THR A 46 -8.56 8.50 -12.93
CA THR A 46 -8.23 7.42 -12.00
C THR A 46 -9.49 6.69 -11.55
N ALA A 47 -9.32 5.47 -11.07
CA ALA A 47 -10.36 4.77 -10.31
C ALA A 47 -9.76 4.24 -9.01
N LEU A 48 -10.55 4.26 -7.96
CA LEU A 48 -10.15 3.84 -6.62
C LEU A 48 -11.20 2.89 -6.04
N LYS A 49 -10.72 1.76 -5.53
CA LYS A 49 -11.50 0.88 -4.66
C LYS A 49 -10.89 0.97 -3.27
N GLU A 50 -11.57 1.73 -2.42
CA GLU A 50 -11.16 2.04 -1.06
C GLU A 50 -11.73 1.03 -0.08
N ASP A 51 -10.99 0.76 0.97
CA ASP A 51 -11.47 0.06 2.15
C ASP A 51 -12.24 1.03 3.07
N SER A 52 -11.76 2.28 3.17
CA SER A 52 -12.43 3.37 3.89
C SER A 52 -12.64 4.57 2.97
N PRO A 53 -13.88 4.94 2.61
CA PRO A 53 -14.15 5.99 1.62
C PRO A 53 -13.69 7.37 2.07
N ASN A 54 -12.60 7.85 1.51
CA ASN A 54 -12.07 9.20 1.75
C ASN A 54 -11.61 9.92 0.48
N TYR A 55 -11.63 9.21 -0.67
CA TYR A 55 -11.19 9.68 -1.99
C TYR A 55 -9.71 10.05 -2.07
N THR A 56 -8.89 9.47 -1.20
CA THR A 56 -7.42 9.56 -1.25
C THR A 56 -6.81 8.16 -1.23
N TYR A 57 -5.84 7.93 -2.11
CA TYR A 57 -5.26 6.61 -2.27
C TYR A 57 -4.38 6.21 -1.08
N GLN A 58 -4.64 5.04 -0.53
CA GLN A 58 -3.86 4.41 0.55
C GLN A 58 -3.27 3.09 0.04
N GLN A 59 -1.97 3.09 -0.23
CA GLN A 59 -1.26 1.98 -0.86
C GLN A 59 -1.46 0.62 -0.14
N LYS A 60 -1.59 0.63 1.19
CA LYS A 60 -1.74 -0.61 1.98
C LYS A 60 -3.09 -1.29 1.80
N THR A 61 -4.15 -0.53 1.64
CA THR A 61 -5.54 -1.02 1.70
C THR A 61 -6.23 -1.00 0.36
N ASP A 62 -5.97 0.02 -0.44
CA ASP A 62 -6.77 0.34 -1.60
C ASP A 62 -6.25 -0.31 -2.88
N LYS A 63 -7.14 -0.42 -3.88
CA LYS A 63 -6.77 -0.75 -5.25
C LYS A 63 -6.96 0.49 -6.11
N ILE A 64 -6.00 0.76 -6.97
CA ILE A 64 -6.00 1.91 -7.86
C ILE A 64 -5.99 1.47 -9.33
N ALA A 65 -6.57 2.28 -10.18
CA ALA A 65 -6.33 2.28 -11.62
C ALA A 65 -6.14 3.71 -12.10
N TYR A 66 -5.28 3.91 -13.06
CA TYR A 66 -5.08 5.21 -13.67
C TYR A 66 -4.76 5.08 -15.15
N ARG A 67 -5.07 6.14 -15.89
CA ARG A 67 -4.67 6.27 -17.27
C ARG A 67 -3.35 7.05 -17.35
N LYS A 68 -2.34 6.50 -18.02
CA LYS A 68 -1.03 7.14 -18.18
C LYS A 68 -1.10 8.47 -18.92
N GLN A 69 -2.06 8.62 -19.84
CA GLN A 69 -2.27 9.83 -20.60
C GLN A 69 -3.43 10.63 -20.00
N PHE A 70 -3.25 11.92 -19.85
CA PHE A 70 -4.33 12.80 -19.47
C PHE A 70 -5.47 12.76 -20.50
N ILE A 71 -6.68 12.91 -20.03
CA ILE A 71 -7.86 13.01 -20.88
C ILE A 71 -8.24 14.49 -21.07
N THR A 72 -8.77 14.81 -22.23
CA THR A 72 -9.31 16.15 -22.50
C THR A 72 -10.83 16.09 -22.50
N VAL A 73 -11.49 17.01 -21.81
CA VAL A 73 -12.93 17.14 -21.74
C VAL A 73 -13.33 18.42 -22.50
N PRO A 74 -14.39 18.41 -23.32
CA PRO A 74 -15.33 17.32 -23.59
C PRO A 74 -14.73 16.22 -24.48
N SER A 75 -15.19 14.99 -24.27
CA SER A 75 -14.82 13.82 -25.08
C SER A 75 -15.93 12.77 -25.02
N ASP A 76 -16.23 12.15 -26.14
CA ASP A 76 -17.16 11.03 -26.26
C ASP A 76 -16.45 9.66 -26.14
N THR A 77 -15.21 9.66 -25.68
CA THR A 77 -14.38 8.44 -25.59
C THR A 77 -14.77 7.61 -24.37
N ALA A 78 -15.05 6.33 -24.58
CA ALA A 78 -15.18 5.38 -23.49
C ALA A 78 -13.80 4.92 -22.98
N TYR A 79 -13.66 4.83 -21.69
CA TYR A 79 -12.42 4.42 -21.02
C TYR A 79 -12.63 3.16 -20.20
N VAL A 80 -11.66 2.25 -20.26
CA VAL A 80 -11.60 1.05 -19.41
C VAL A 80 -10.46 1.22 -18.43
N LEU A 81 -10.77 1.08 -17.14
CA LEU A 81 -9.81 1.14 -16.05
C LEU A 81 -9.73 -0.23 -15.34
N ARG A 82 -8.53 -0.77 -15.22
CA ARG A 82 -8.29 -2.03 -14.50
C ARG A 82 -7.64 -1.74 -13.16
N LEU A 83 -8.36 -2.05 -12.08
CA LEU A 83 -7.85 -1.90 -10.73
C LEU A 83 -6.75 -2.92 -10.44
N PHE A 84 -5.67 -2.46 -9.82
CA PHE A 84 -4.61 -3.29 -9.29
C PHE A 84 -4.26 -2.83 -7.86
N LYS A 85 -3.66 -3.70 -7.11
CA LYS A 85 -3.07 -3.37 -5.80
C LYS A 85 -1.57 -3.25 -6.00
N GLU A 86 -0.99 -2.14 -5.56
CA GLU A 86 0.46 -2.00 -5.55
C GLU A 86 1.08 -2.93 -4.50
N SER A 87 2.17 -3.61 -4.86
CA SER A 87 3.03 -4.25 -3.87
C SER A 87 3.84 -3.18 -3.16
N ILE A 88 3.94 -3.33 -1.85
CA ILE A 88 4.79 -2.48 -1.02
C ILE A 88 6.12 -3.19 -0.87
N ASP A 89 7.21 -2.53 -1.22
CA ASP A 89 8.55 -3.06 -1.03
C ASP A 89 8.81 -3.35 0.45
N TYR A 90 9.54 -4.44 0.69
CA TYR A 90 9.94 -4.80 2.04
C TYR A 90 10.76 -3.67 2.67
N SER A 91 10.39 -3.29 3.88
CA SER A 91 11.12 -2.33 4.69
C SER A 91 11.10 -2.77 6.15
N PHE A 92 12.28 -3.01 6.71
CA PHE A 92 12.43 -3.21 8.14
C PHE A 92 12.09 -1.91 8.89
N LYS A 93 11.34 -2.04 9.99
CA LYS A 93 10.94 -0.89 10.81
C LYS A 93 11.66 -0.86 12.14
N ARG A 94 11.54 -1.91 12.93
CA ARG A 94 12.19 -1.99 14.24
C ARG A 94 12.24 -3.42 14.77
N ALA A 95 13.23 -3.70 15.62
CA ALA A 95 13.24 -4.87 16.50
C ALA A 95 12.95 -4.44 17.94
N ARG A 96 12.37 -5.36 18.71
CA ARG A 96 12.25 -5.20 20.16
C ARG A 96 12.32 -6.56 20.84
N GLN A 97 12.98 -6.64 21.96
CA GLN A 97 12.90 -7.80 22.84
C GLN A 97 11.49 -7.86 23.45
N ALA A 98 10.75 -8.90 23.16
CA ALA A 98 9.38 -9.08 23.63
C ALA A 98 9.29 -9.97 24.88
N SER A 99 10.29 -10.85 25.09
CA SER A 99 10.49 -11.67 26.29
C SER A 99 11.95 -12.13 26.32
N GLN A 100 12.36 -12.87 27.37
CA GLN A 100 13.73 -13.38 27.52
C GLN A 100 14.27 -14.18 26.34
N ASN A 101 13.40 -14.84 25.57
CA ASN A 101 13.78 -15.70 24.45
C ASN A 101 13.01 -15.37 23.16
N LYS A 102 12.53 -14.13 23.02
CA LYS A 102 11.73 -13.69 21.89
C LYS A 102 12.06 -12.28 21.48
N ILE A 103 12.42 -12.11 20.22
CA ILE A 103 12.55 -10.81 19.58
C ILE A 103 11.41 -10.66 18.54
N ALA A 104 10.73 -9.53 18.58
CA ALA A 104 9.71 -9.18 17.60
C ALA A 104 10.28 -8.18 16.59
N PHE A 105 10.23 -8.52 15.30
CA PHE A 105 10.66 -7.69 14.19
C PHE A 105 9.45 -7.12 13.48
N GLY A 106 9.31 -5.81 13.52
CA GLY A 106 8.31 -5.08 12.74
C GLY A 106 8.84 -4.74 11.34
N TYR A 107 7.99 -4.92 10.33
CA TYR A 107 8.33 -4.62 8.93
C TYR A 107 7.12 -4.05 8.18
N GLU A 108 7.32 -3.62 6.95
CA GLU A 108 6.28 -3.29 5.99
C GLU A 108 6.54 -4.02 4.67
N GLY A 109 5.48 -4.26 3.91
CA GLY A 109 5.55 -4.92 2.62
C GLY A 109 5.59 -6.46 2.69
N GLU A 110 5.99 -7.08 1.59
CA GLU A 110 6.03 -8.54 1.49
C GLU A 110 7.28 -9.10 2.18
N GLY A 111 7.09 -9.68 3.36
CA GLY A 111 8.16 -10.24 4.18
C GLY A 111 8.30 -11.77 4.11
N GLU A 112 7.94 -12.41 2.99
CA GLU A 112 7.91 -13.88 2.89
C GLU A 112 9.28 -14.55 2.98
N SER A 113 10.35 -13.84 2.62
CA SER A 113 11.72 -14.36 2.57
C SER A 113 12.69 -13.70 3.54
N MET A 114 12.20 -13.20 4.68
CA MET A 114 13.09 -12.58 5.67
C MET A 114 14.04 -13.61 6.28
N LEU A 115 15.33 -13.37 6.17
CA LEU A 115 16.37 -14.14 6.84
C LEU A 115 16.87 -13.36 8.06
N ILE A 116 16.73 -13.94 9.24
CA ILE A 116 17.30 -13.41 10.47
C ILE A 116 18.54 -14.23 10.79
N LYS A 117 19.69 -13.57 10.94
CA LYS A 117 20.96 -14.21 11.28
C LYS A 117 21.53 -13.56 12.52
N MET A 118 21.91 -14.37 13.50
CA MET A 118 22.70 -13.90 14.64
C MET A 118 24.12 -13.56 14.15
N LEU A 119 24.62 -12.42 14.57
CA LEU A 119 25.98 -11.94 14.24
C LEU A 119 26.98 -12.18 15.37
N SER A 120 26.50 -12.33 16.60
CA SER A 120 27.32 -12.70 17.75
C SER A 120 27.48 -14.20 17.88
N ASP A 121 28.47 -14.66 18.62
CA ASP A 121 28.66 -16.06 18.97
C ASP A 121 27.43 -16.57 19.74
N VAL A 122 27.01 -17.76 19.40
CA VAL A 122 25.86 -18.44 20.03
C VAL A 122 26.33 -19.71 20.73
N PRO A 123 25.64 -20.14 21.80
CA PRO A 123 25.92 -21.43 22.44
C PRO A 123 25.79 -22.61 21.49
N ASP A 124 26.51 -23.71 21.74
CA ASP A 124 26.51 -24.91 20.90
C ASP A 124 25.12 -25.56 20.74
N ASP A 125 24.25 -25.40 21.73
CA ASP A 125 22.87 -25.88 21.75
C ASP A 125 21.86 -24.87 21.27
N PHE A 126 22.32 -23.80 20.60
CA PHE A 126 21.44 -22.75 20.05
C PHE A 126 20.47 -23.30 19.01
N SER A 127 19.21 -22.91 19.18
CA SER A 127 18.16 -23.16 18.20
C SER A 127 17.21 -21.96 18.09
N SER A 128 16.68 -21.74 16.91
CA SER A 128 15.72 -20.65 16.69
C SER A 128 14.59 -21.04 15.75
N VAL A 129 13.44 -20.39 15.92
CA VAL A 129 12.26 -20.56 15.09
C VAL A 129 11.63 -19.20 14.80
N ASN A 130 11.24 -18.99 13.56
CA ASN A 130 10.50 -17.80 13.14
C ASN A 130 9.00 -18.11 13.06
N THR A 131 8.17 -17.21 13.60
CA THR A 131 6.72 -17.29 13.48
C THR A 131 6.14 -15.94 13.07
N LYS A 132 5.36 -15.92 11.99
CA LYS A 132 4.63 -14.71 11.56
C LYS A 132 3.41 -14.50 12.44
N VAL A 133 3.18 -13.28 12.87
CA VAL A 133 1.93 -12.93 13.56
C VAL A 133 0.83 -12.76 12.53
N ILE A 134 -0.30 -13.44 12.73
CA ILE A 134 -1.45 -13.38 11.82
C ILE A 134 -1.97 -11.92 11.76
N ASP A 135 -2.23 -11.44 10.55
CA ASP A 135 -2.77 -10.11 10.25
C ASP A 135 -1.92 -8.93 10.76
N LYS A 136 -0.64 -9.16 11.00
CA LYS A 136 0.31 -8.11 11.42
C LYS A 136 1.62 -8.22 10.66
N ASP A 137 2.20 -7.09 10.35
CA ASP A 137 3.54 -6.98 9.77
C ASP A 137 4.60 -7.17 10.87
N THR A 138 4.57 -8.35 11.50
CA THR A 138 5.46 -8.69 12.61
C THR A 138 5.91 -10.14 12.50
N LEU A 139 7.22 -10.34 12.58
CA LEU A 139 7.85 -11.64 12.67
C LEU A 139 8.39 -11.82 14.10
N ASN A 140 8.04 -12.92 14.75
CA ASN A 140 8.62 -13.30 16.03
C ASN A 140 9.78 -14.27 15.79
N TYR A 141 10.93 -13.95 16.34
CA TYR A 141 12.11 -14.78 16.40
C TYR A 141 12.22 -15.35 17.80
N TRP A 142 12.07 -16.67 17.93
CA TRP A 142 12.20 -17.40 19.17
C TRP A 142 13.54 -18.12 19.19
N TYR A 143 14.23 -18.11 20.33
CA TYR A 143 15.54 -18.74 20.46
C TYR A 143 15.72 -19.45 21.80
N ARG A 144 16.60 -20.44 21.82
CA ARG A 144 17.04 -21.21 22.99
C ARG A 144 18.53 -21.50 22.86
N PRO A 145 19.28 -21.63 23.99
CA PRO A 145 18.90 -21.25 25.35
C PRO A 145 18.70 -19.75 25.50
N THR A 146 18.17 -19.34 26.65
CA THR A 146 18.04 -17.93 27.02
C THR A 146 19.42 -17.35 27.30
N PHE A 147 19.78 -16.28 26.61
CA PHE A 147 20.99 -15.46 26.85
C PHE A 147 20.69 -14.00 26.50
N ASP A 148 21.52 -13.11 27.01
CA ASP A 148 21.35 -11.69 26.70
C ASP A 148 21.72 -11.43 25.24
N VAL A 149 20.81 -10.76 24.52
CA VAL A 149 21.02 -10.26 23.18
C VAL A 149 20.80 -8.76 23.15
N ASP A 150 21.75 -8.06 22.56
CA ASP A 150 21.58 -6.65 22.22
C ASP A 150 20.72 -6.58 20.94
N ALA A 151 19.55 -5.91 21.05
CA ALA A 151 18.55 -5.82 19.99
C ALA A 151 18.47 -4.39 19.41
#